data_85a97a3dc09f6fa7b7e6367d66974985
#
_entry.id   85a97a3dc09f6fa7b7e6367d66974985
#
_cell.length_a   1.000
_cell.length_b   1.000
_cell.length_c   1.000
_cell.angle_alpha   90.00
_cell.angle_beta   90.00
_cell.angle_gamma   90.00
#
_symmetry.space_group_name_H-M   'P 1'
#
loop_
_entity.id
_entity.type
_entity.pdbx_description
1 polymer ?
#
loop_
_entity_poly.entity_id
_entity_poly.type
_entity_poly.pdbx_seq_one_letter_code
_entity_poly.pdbx_strand_id
1 'polypeptide(L)'
;MSEILAEATFPSVIHNNEVSEEIVKWGNKNGFPLKKAKLYNKMDGYVGFSPDNYFIKATRLPPVPGGWKVVVEKYDAEERYIPLNVTADGTVNRFILKMIEEYEKEGLKLELQDNTYESYGSYLRDLVVTGHPVLINTFEDFIENMR
;
A
#
# COMPACT_ATOMS: atom_id res chain seq x y z
N MET A 1 16.84 -6.86 9.22
CA MET A 1 17.63 -6.02 8.31
C MET A 1 17.00 -6.05 6.93
N SER A 2 16.77 -4.88 6.34
CA SER A 2 16.18 -4.81 5.00
C SER A 2 17.21 -5.13 3.93
N GLU A 3 16.80 -5.87 2.92
CA GLU A 3 17.64 -6.15 1.77
C GLU A 3 17.34 -5.17 0.65
N ILE A 4 18.34 -4.44 0.19
CA ILE A 4 18.22 -3.50 -0.91
C ILE A 4 18.40 -4.26 -2.22
N LEU A 5 17.38 -4.23 -3.06
CA LEU A 5 17.36 -4.94 -4.34
C LEU A 5 17.88 -4.08 -5.50
N ALA A 6 17.69 -2.76 -5.41
CA ALA A 6 18.16 -1.81 -6.41
C ALA A 6 18.18 -0.42 -5.80
N GLU A 7 19.05 0.46 -6.33
CA GLU A 7 19.06 1.85 -5.91
C GLU A 7 19.53 2.75 -7.05
N ALA A 8 19.09 4.01 -7.03
CA ALA A 8 19.48 5.00 -8.01
C ALA A 8 19.29 6.39 -7.40
N THR A 9 19.93 7.38 -8.01
CA THR A 9 19.80 8.77 -7.60
C THR A 9 19.14 9.56 -8.73
N PHE A 10 18.16 10.39 -8.38
CA PHE A 10 17.42 11.21 -9.33
C PHE A 10 17.46 12.66 -8.88
N PRO A 11 17.49 13.61 -9.83
CA PRO A 11 17.47 15.04 -9.47
C PRO A 11 16.13 15.44 -8.85
N SER A 12 15.03 14.81 -9.26
CA SER A 12 13.71 15.06 -8.69
C SER A 12 12.79 13.86 -8.96
N VAL A 13 12.18 13.32 -7.92
CA VAL A 13 11.21 12.22 -8.08
C VAL A 13 9.85 12.60 -7.55
N ILE A 14 9.77 13.70 -6.79
CA ILE A 14 8.51 14.18 -6.23
C ILE A 14 8.35 15.65 -6.61
N HIS A 15 7.24 15.96 -7.26
CA HIS A 15 6.92 17.31 -7.69
C HIS A 15 5.46 17.60 -7.35
N ASN A 16 5.21 18.63 -6.53
CA ASN A 16 3.88 19.00 -6.07
C ASN A 16 3.12 17.81 -5.46
N ASN A 17 3.82 17.02 -4.63
CA ASN A 17 3.28 15.81 -3.98
C ASN A 17 2.92 14.68 -4.96
N GLU A 18 3.39 14.76 -6.20
CA GLU A 18 3.19 13.71 -7.18
C GLU A 18 4.52 13.01 -7.47
N VAL A 19 4.45 11.70 -7.64
CA VAL A 19 5.63 10.90 -7.98
C VAL A 19 5.95 11.09 -9.45
N SER A 20 7.23 11.35 -9.74
CA SER A 20 7.71 11.52 -11.10
C SER A 20 7.59 10.22 -11.90
N GLU A 21 7.27 10.35 -13.18
CA GLU A 21 7.23 9.20 -14.10
C GLU A 21 8.61 8.55 -14.27
N GLU A 22 9.69 9.31 -14.04
CA GLU A 22 11.05 8.78 -14.16
C GLU A 22 11.32 7.63 -13.20
N ILE A 23 10.85 7.72 -11.96
CA ILE A 23 11.04 6.64 -11.00
C ILE A 23 10.22 5.41 -11.39
N VAL A 24 8.99 5.61 -11.90
CA VAL A 24 8.14 4.51 -12.35
C VAL A 24 8.81 3.79 -13.52
N LYS A 25 9.32 4.53 -14.49
CA LYS A 25 10.04 3.98 -15.63
C LYS A 25 11.28 3.22 -15.20
N TRP A 26 12.04 3.80 -14.28
CA TRP A 26 13.23 3.14 -13.74
C TRP A 26 12.88 1.83 -13.06
N GLY A 27 11.83 1.83 -12.23
CA GLY A 27 11.36 0.62 -11.56
C GLY A 27 10.95 -0.45 -12.55
N ASN A 28 10.16 -0.06 -13.56
CA ASN A 28 9.72 -1.00 -14.59
C ASN A 28 10.89 -1.61 -15.35
N LYS A 29 11.88 -0.78 -15.69
CA LYS A 29 13.06 -1.22 -16.42
C LYS A 29 13.91 -2.21 -15.62
N ASN A 30 13.92 -2.07 -14.31
CA ASN A 30 14.71 -2.93 -13.42
C ASN A 30 13.93 -4.11 -12.84
N GLY A 31 12.72 -4.34 -13.31
CA GLY A 31 11.92 -5.49 -12.87
C GLY A 31 11.10 -5.26 -11.60
N PHE A 32 10.87 -4.00 -11.23
CA PHE A 32 10.10 -3.63 -10.04
C PHE A 32 8.92 -2.72 -10.40
N PRO A 33 7.95 -3.23 -11.18
CA PRO A 33 6.78 -2.43 -11.55
C PRO A 33 5.88 -2.16 -10.35
N LEU A 34 5.27 -0.98 -10.33
CA LEU A 34 4.25 -0.61 -9.36
C LEU A 34 2.92 -0.48 -10.07
N LYS A 35 1.85 -0.98 -9.46
CA LYS A 35 0.50 -0.78 -9.98
C LYS A 35 0.10 0.68 -9.88
N LYS A 36 0.51 1.34 -8.81
CA LYS A 36 0.25 2.75 -8.58
C LYS A 36 1.40 3.37 -7.79
N ALA A 37 2.01 4.40 -8.34
CA ALA A 37 3.00 5.19 -7.63
C ALA A 37 2.29 6.36 -6.96
N LYS A 38 2.51 6.54 -5.66
CA LYS A 38 1.84 7.56 -4.88
C LYS A 38 2.72 7.96 -3.71
N LEU A 39 2.76 9.24 -3.39
CA LEU A 39 3.46 9.68 -2.18
C LEU A 39 2.54 9.50 -0.97
N TYR A 40 3.00 8.74 -0.01
CA TYR A 40 2.27 8.48 1.22
C TYR A 40 2.74 9.45 2.28
N ASN A 41 2.00 10.53 2.49
CA ASN A 41 2.38 11.62 3.39
C ASN A 41 2.61 11.19 4.85
N LYS A 42 1.89 10.18 5.31
CA LYS A 42 2.07 9.63 6.66
C LYS A 42 3.20 8.61 6.75
N MET A 43 3.78 8.26 5.61
CA MET A 43 4.80 7.24 5.47
C MET A 43 5.95 7.84 4.67
N ASP A 44 6.69 8.71 5.32
CA ASP A 44 7.76 9.49 4.69
C ASP A 44 8.60 8.68 3.74
N GLY A 45 8.69 9.17 2.50
CA GLY A 45 9.54 8.59 1.49
C GLY A 45 8.99 7.36 0.78
N TYR A 46 7.86 6.82 1.17
CA TYR A 46 7.29 5.67 0.46
C TYR A 46 6.63 6.12 -0.83
N VAL A 47 6.98 5.45 -1.92
CA VAL A 47 6.54 5.80 -3.28
C VAL A 47 5.59 4.76 -3.83
N GLY A 48 5.68 3.53 -3.36
CA GLY A 48 4.78 2.48 -3.78
C GLY A 48 5.16 1.14 -3.21
N PHE A 49 4.21 0.21 -3.26
CA PHE A 49 4.35 -1.12 -2.67
C PHE A 49 3.97 -2.20 -3.67
N SER A 50 4.73 -3.29 -3.66
CA SER A 50 4.32 -4.53 -4.27
C SER A 50 3.54 -5.33 -3.23
N PRO A 51 2.49 -6.05 -3.60
CA PRO A 51 1.75 -6.84 -2.62
C PRO A 51 2.54 -8.01 -2.03
N ASP A 52 3.62 -8.42 -2.69
CA ASP A 52 4.30 -9.66 -2.33
C ASP A 52 5.63 -9.50 -1.62
N ASN A 53 6.51 -8.61 -2.07
CA ASN A 53 7.90 -8.75 -1.65
C ASN A 53 8.78 -7.50 -1.68
N TYR A 54 8.37 -6.39 -2.27
CA TYR A 54 9.22 -5.20 -2.29
C TYR A 54 8.41 -3.91 -2.18
N PHE A 55 9.11 -2.85 -1.79
CA PHE A 55 8.56 -1.49 -1.85
C PHE A 55 9.63 -0.54 -2.34
N ILE A 56 9.22 0.61 -2.84
CA ILE A 56 10.12 1.64 -3.34
C ILE A 56 10.04 2.84 -2.42
N LYS A 57 11.19 3.34 -2.00
CA LYS A 57 11.33 4.43 -1.06
C LYS A 57 12.25 5.50 -1.65
N ALA A 58 11.87 6.76 -1.49
CA ALA A 58 12.70 7.90 -1.92
C ALA A 58 13.08 8.73 -0.71
N THR A 59 14.35 9.07 -0.60
CA THR A 59 14.88 9.88 0.49
C THR A 59 15.59 11.08 -0.10
N ARG A 60 15.27 12.27 0.42
CA ARG A 60 15.92 13.50 -0.04
C ARG A 60 17.37 13.54 0.44
N LEU A 61 18.28 13.87 -0.47
CA LEU A 61 19.69 13.96 -0.17
C LEU A 61 20.06 15.39 0.20
N PRO A 62 20.74 15.62 1.32
CA PRO A 62 21.36 16.89 1.63
C PRO A 62 22.75 16.96 0.96
N PRO A 63 23.38 18.13 0.82
CA PRO A 63 22.81 19.45 0.84
C PRO A 63 22.24 19.87 -0.52
N VAL A 64 21.78 21.09 -0.60
CA VAL A 64 21.20 21.67 -1.79
C VAL A 64 22.28 21.97 -2.85
N PRO A 65 22.03 21.69 -4.17
CA PRO A 65 20.84 21.05 -4.69
C PRO A 65 20.90 19.55 -4.51
N GLY A 66 20.16 19.07 -3.54
CA GLY A 66 20.09 17.65 -3.29
C GLY A 66 19.21 16.97 -4.32
N GLY A 67 19.54 15.73 -4.64
CA GLY A 67 18.66 14.87 -5.40
C GLY A 67 17.84 14.00 -4.45
N TRP A 68 17.32 12.93 -5.01
CA TRP A 68 16.60 11.91 -4.27
C TRP A 68 17.32 10.59 -4.45
N LYS A 69 17.56 9.89 -3.35
CA LYS A 69 18.02 8.52 -3.40
C LYS A 69 16.80 7.62 -3.38
N VAL A 70 16.66 6.80 -4.41
CA VAL A 70 15.54 5.86 -4.55
C VAL A 70 16.06 4.46 -4.34
N VAL A 71 15.42 3.72 -3.44
CA VAL A 71 15.80 2.34 -3.16
C VAL A 71 14.59 1.43 -3.30
N VAL A 72 14.85 0.22 -3.80
CA VAL A 72 13.87 -0.87 -3.78
C VAL A 72 14.32 -1.80 -2.66
N GLU A 73 13.49 -1.98 -1.68
CA GLU A 73 13.79 -2.85 -0.54
C GLU A 73 12.85 -4.04 -0.50
N LYS A 74 13.41 -5.18 -0.14
CA LYS A 74 12.63 -6.40 0.07
C LYS A 74 11.95 -6.35 1.44
N TYR A 75 10.75 -6.88 1.52
CA TYR A 75 10.04 -7.05 2.78
C TYR A 75 9.31 -8.39 2.79
N ASP A 76 8.98 -8.87 3.98
CA ASP A 76 8.15 -10.04 4.15
C ASP A 76 6.70 -9.58 4.27
N ALA A 77 5.83 -10.07 3.38
CA ALA A 77 4.43 -9.70 3.40
C ALA A 77 3.76 -10.18 4.69
N GLU A 78 2.96 -9.31 5.28
CA GLU A 78 2.16 -9.65 6.44
C GLU A 78 0.76 -10.02 5.97
N GLU A 79 0.14 -10.98 6.65
CA GLU A 79 -1.25 -11.34 6.44
C GLU A 79 -2.05 -10.94 7.67
N ARG A 80 -3.16 -10.26 7.46
CA ARG A 80 -4.00 -9.79 8.57
C ARG A 80 -5.47 -9.98 8.22
N TYR A 81 -6.27 -10.39 9.20
CA TYR A 81 -7.71 -10.54 9.07
C TYR A 81 -8.39 -9.30 9.63
N ILE A 82 -9.16 -8.62 8.81
CA ILE A 82 -9.88 -7.41 9.22
C ILE A 82 -11.38 -7.68 9.08
N PRO A 83 -12.14 -7.69 10.20
CA PRO A 83 -13.57 -7.90 10.11
C PRO A 83 -14.26 -6.66 9.55
N LEU A 84 -15.12 -6.88 8.56
CA LEU A 84 -15.95 -5.83 7.96
C LEU A 84 -17.38 -5.97 8.41
N ASN A 85 -18.02 -4.85 8.74
CA ASN A 85 -19.44 -4.83 9.03
C ASN A 85 -20.22 -5.04 7.73
N VAL A 86 -21.15 -5.98 7.77
CA VAL A 86 -21.98 -6.34 6.62
C VAL A 86 -23.44 -6.42 7.02
N THR A 87 -24.33 -6.55 6.03
CA THR A 87 -25.74 -6.80 6.28
C THR A 87 -25.94 -8.27 6.67
N ALA A 88 -27.14 -8.64 7.12
CA ALA A 88 -27.45 -10.01 7.51
C ALA A 88 -27.22 -11.02 6.39
N ASP A 89 -27.37 -10.61 5.14
CA ASP A 89 -27.11 -11.46 3.98
C ASP A 89 -25.66 -11.42 3.50
N GLY A 90 -24.78 -10.71 4.23
CA GLY A 90 -23.37 -10.65 3.92
C GLY A 90 -22.97 -9.57 2.92
N THR A 91 -23.85 -8.62 2.62
CA THR A 91 -23.54 -7.56 1.68
C THR A 91 -22.61 -6.53 2.30
N VAL A 92 -21.48 -6.26 1.62
CA VAL A 92 -20.50 -5.27 2.03
C VAL A 92 -20.91 -3.90 1.49
N ASN A 93 -20.71 -2.86 2.29
CA ASN A 93 -20.96 -1.48 1.90
C ASN A 93 -20.24 -1.15 0.58
N ARG A 94 -20.94 -0.49 -0.32
CA ARG A 94 -20.43 -0.13 -1.64
C ARG A 94 -19.15 0.72 -1.57
N PHE A 95 -19.08 1.62 -0.61
CA PHE A 95 -17.92 2.49 -0.41
C PHE A 95 -16.70 1.68 0.02
N ILE A 96 -16.88 0.68 0.88
CA ILE A 96 -15.81 -0.22 1.30
C ILE A 96 -15.30 -1.05 0.12
N LEU A 97 -16.21 -1.57 -0.71
CA LEU A 97 -15.83 -2.32 -1.91
C LEU A 97 -14.97 -1.47 -2.85
N LYS A 98 -15.33 -0.21 -3.02
CA LYS A 98 -14.55 0.72 -3.84
C LYS A 98 -13.15 0.94 -3.27
N MET A 99 -13.05 1.06 -1.96
CA MET A 99 -11.74 1.23 -1.31
C MET A 99 -10.88 -0.02 -1.39
N ILE A 100 -11.49 -1.20 -1.36
CA ILE A 100 -10.78 -2.45 -1.59
C ILE A 100 -10.12 -2.42 -2.98
N GLU A 101 -10.85 -2.02 -4.01
CA GLU A 101 -10.30 -1.90 -5.37
C GLU A 101 -9.13 -0.90 -5.42
N GLU A 102 -9.26 0.23 -4.73
CA GLU A 102 -8.22 1.25 -4.71
C GLU A 102 -6.94 0.74 -4.03
N TYR A 103 -7.08 0.06 -2.90
CA TYR A 103 -5.91 -0.46 -2.18
C TYR A 103 -5.25 -1.63 -2.90
N GLU A 104 -6.00 -2.39 -3.70
CA GLU A 104 -5.40 -3.40 -4.57
C GLU A 104 -4.45 -2.74 -5.58
N LYS A 105 -4.84 -1.59 -6.12
CA LYS A 105 -4.00 -0.83 -7.04
C LYS A 105 -2.77 -0.26 -6.34
N GLU A 106 -2.89 0.02 -5.04
CA GLU A 106 -1.79 0.57 -4.25
C GLU A 106 -0.79 -0.50 -3.78
N GLY A 107 -1.13 -1.77 -3.92
CA GLY A 107 -0.19 -2.85 -3.63
C GLY A 107 -0.58 -3.79 -2.50
N LEU A 108 -1.86 -3.89 -2.17
CA LEU A 108 -2.36 -4.91 -1.26
C LEU A 108 -3.02 -6.04 -2.03
N LYS A 109 -3.00 -7.23 -1.47
CA LYS A 109 -3.86 -8.33 -1.87
C LYS A 109 -5.01 -8.37 -0.87
N LEU A 110 -6.23 -8.36 -1.38
CA LEU A 110 -7.42 -8.30 -0.56
C LEU A 110 -8.37 -9.40 -1.00
N GLU A 111 -8.72 -10.27 -0.07
CA GLU A 111 -9.61 -11.39 -0.33
C GLU A 111 -10.74 -11.41 0.70
N LEU A 112 -11.95 -11.16 0.23
CA LEU A 112 -13.13 -11.17 1.08
C LEU A 112 -13.59 -12.61 1.29
N GLN A 113 -13.69 -13.02 2.55
CA GLN A 113 -14.15 -14.37 2.89
C GLN A 113 -15.67 -14.45 2.75
N ASP A 114 -16.18 -15.63 2.38
CA ASP A 114 -17.61 -15.82 2.13
C ASP A 114 -18.44 -15.95 3.41
N ASN A 115 -17.81 -16.37 4.50
CA ASN A 115 -18.52 -16.67 5.74
C ASN A 115 -18.95 -15.41 6.48
N THR A 116 -20.28 -15.24 6.64
CA THR A 116 -20.85 -14.18 7.45
C THR A 116 -21.11 -14.73 8.84
N TYR A 117 -20.66 -14.01 9.86
CA TYR A 117 -20.87 -14.42 11.26
C TYR A 117 -21.37 -13.24 12.08
N GLU A 118 -21.92 -13.53 13.24
CA GLU A 118 -22.46 -12.52 14.14
C GLU A 118 -21.56 -12.37 15.36
N SER A 119 -21.31 -11.13 15.75
CA SER A 119 -20.51 -10.81 16.94
C SER A 119 -21.06 -9.52 17.56
N TYR A 120 -21.42 -9.58 18.83
CA TYR A 120 -21.94 -8.43 19.59
C TYR A 120 -23.07 -7.68 18.87
N GLY A 121 -23.98 -8.43 18.24
CA GLY A 121 -25.13 -7.85 17.55
C GLY A 121 -24.86 -7.32 16.15
N SER A 122 -23.65 -7.49 15.66
CA SER A 122 -23.25 -7.07 14.31
C SER A 122 -22.95 -8.27 13.43
N TYR A 123 -23.26 -8.14 12.15
CA TYR A 123 -22.86 -9.15 11.15
C TYR A 123 -21.53 -8.76 10.57
N LEU A 124 -20.63 -9.73 10.45
CA LEU A 124 -19.25 -9.50 10.02
C LEU A 124 -18.82 -10.52 8.96
N ARG A 125 -17.96 -10.08 8.08
CA ARG A 125 -17.20 -10.93 7.15
C ARG A 125 -15.75 -10.53 7.24
N ASP A 126 -14.86 -11.50 7.26
CA ASP A 126 -13.42 -11.21 7.34
C ASP A 126 -12.86 -10.90 5.97
N LEU A 127 -12.00 -9.90 5.94
CA LEU A 127 -11.20 -9.54 4.77
C LEU A 127 -9.76 -9.94 5.09
N VAL A 128 -9.19 -10.80 4.26
CA VAL A 128 -7.78 -11.19 4.40
C VAL A 128 -6.95 -10.19 3.61
N VAL A 129 -6.06 -9.49 4.29
CA VAL A 129 -5.22 -8.44 3.71
C VAL A 129 -3.77 -8.87 3.76
N THR A 130 -3.11 -8.88 2.62
CA THR A 130 -1.70 -9.27 2.52
C THR A 130 -0.91 -8.16 1.85
N GLY A 131 0.24 -7.81 2.43
CA GLY A 131 1.12 -6.80 1.87
C GLY A 131 2.05 -6.20 2.90
N HIS A 132 2.55 -5.01 2.62
CA HIS A 132 3.45 -4.31 3.53
C HIS A 132 2.69 -3.84 4.78
N PRO A 133 3.23 -4.08 5.98
CA PRO A 133 2.54 -3.71 7.24
C PRO A 133 2.09 -2.25 7.31
N VAL A 134 2.90 -1.34 6.77
CA VAL A 134 2.58 0.09 6.79
C VAL A 134 1.33 0.38 5.95
N LEU A 135 1.22 -0.24 4.78
CA LEU A 135 0.05 -0.06 3.92
C LEU A 135 -1.18 -0.74 4.50
N ILE A 136 -1.00 -1.91 5.13
CA ILE A 136 -2.09 -2.61 5.84
C ILE A 136 -2.61 -1.73 6.97
N ASN A 137 -1.73 -1.11 7.75
CA ASN A 137 -2.12 -0.21 8.83
C ASN A 137 -2.94 0.97 8.31
N THR A 138 -2.54 1.53 7.18
CA THR A 138 -3.27 2.64 6.55
C THR A 138 -4.68 2.21 6.15
N PHE A 139 -4.82 1.04 5.57
CA PHE A 139 -6.13 0.49 5.20
C PHE A 139 -6.97 0.21 6.44
N GLU A 140 -6.38 -0.41 7.46
CA GLU A 140 -7.08 -0.72 8.71
C GLU A 140 -7.60 0.54 9.40
N ASP A 141 -6.78 1.60 9.46
CA ASP A 141 -7.18 2.88 10.02
C ASP A 141 -8.38 3.47 9.27
N PHE A 142 -8.37 3.33 7.94
CA PHE A 142 -9.48 3.78 7.13
C PHE A 142 -10.77 3.04 7.51
N ILE A 143 -10.71 1.71 7.65
CA ILE A 143 -11.87 0.89 8.04
C ILE A 143 -12.36 1.26 9.45
N GLU A 144 -11.43 1.45 10.40
CA GLU A 144 -11.78 1.84 11.77
C GLU A 144 -12.50 3.19 11.81
N ASN A 145 -12.08 4.13 10.99
CA ASN A 145 -12.69 5.46 10.94
C ASN A 145 -14.09 5.46 10.33
N MET A 146 -14.49 4.38 9.68
CA MET A 146 -15.83 4.21 9.10
C MET A 146 -16.83 3.58 10.06
N ARG A 147 -16.35 3.10 11.19
CA ARG A 147 -17.21 2.43 12.18
C ARG A 147 -17.87 3.40 13.15
#